data_f2579325ecba1c7db674a74b8ec568cb
#
_entry.id   f2579325ecba1c7db674a74b8ec568cb
#
_cell.length_a   1.000
_cell.length_b   1.000
_cell.length_c   1.000
_cell.angle_alpha   90.00
_cell.angle_beta   90.00
_cell.angle_gamma   90.00
#
_symmetry.space_group_name_H-M   'P 1'
#
loop_
_entity.id
_entity.type
_entity.pdbx_description
1 polymer ?
#
loop_
_entity_poly.entity_id
_entity_poly.type
_entity_poly.pdbx_seq_one_letter_code
_entity_poly.pdbx_strand_id
1 'polypeptide(L)'
;MLKKNYEFKQVFEKGKHYGDLYLEGFLYKNKIGKNFLGIGISNKLAKAVTRNYLKRIIRESYNQFEMQIKEGYSIIFIWNKRTDIKRANFNNVFVSMNNILKKAKVLKNEDE
;
A
#
# COMPACT_ATOMS: atom_id res chain seq x y z
N MET A 1 -1.63 -8.55 8.49
CA MET A 1 -1.97 -7.10 8.55
C MET A 1 -1.23 -6.41 9.69
N LEU A 2 -0.74 -5.23 9.44
CA LEU A 2 -0.21 -4.38 10.51
C LEU A 2 -1.38 -3.88 11.37
N LYS A 3 -1.27 -4.00 12.67
CA LYS A 3 -2.36 -3.67 13.58
C LYS A 3 -1.98 -2.64 14.65
N LYS A 4 -0.74 -2.63 15.08
CA LYS A 4 -0.32 -1.80 16.20
C LYS A 4 0.34 -0.50 15.72
N ASN A 5 0.16 0.57 16.48
CA ASN A 5 0.70 1.87 16.12
C ASN A 5 2.22 1.87 15.92
N TYR A 6 2.95 1.12 16.75
CA TYR A 6 4.41 1.07 16.61
C TYR A 6 4.86 0.37 15.30
N GLU A 7 4.05 -0.57 14.80
CA GLU A 7 4.34 -1.23 13.54
C GLU A 7 4.23 -0.25 12.37
N PHE A 8 3.16 0.56 12.34
CA PHE A 8 3.00 1.61 11.34
C PHE A 8 4.10 2.65 11.45
N LYS A 9 4.41 3.08 12.68
CA LYS A 9 5.44 4.07 12.92
C LYS A 9 6.81 3.61 12.38
N GLN A 10 7.16 2.35 12.60
CA GLN A 10 8.42 1.79 12.11
C GLN A 10 8.51 1.87 10.60
N VAL A 11 7.43 1.51 9.91
CA VAL A 11 7.40 1.56 8.44
C VAL A 11 7.50 3.00 7.94
N PHE A 12 6.76 3.93 8.54
CA PHE A 12 6.81 5.33 8.15
C PHE A 12 8.18 5.96 8.39
N GLU A 13 8.84 5.62 9.48
CA GLU A 13 10.13 6.21 9.83
C GLU A 13 11.31 5.58 9.08
N LYS A 14 11.29 4.26 8.91
CA LYS A 14 12.42 3.50 8.38
C LYS A 14 12.24 3.03 6.95
N GLY A 15 11.01 2.97 6.47
CA GLY A 15 10.71 2.52 5.13
C GLY A 15 11.00 3.57 4.08
N LYS A 16 11.02 3.14 2.84
CA LYS A 16 11.15 4.02 1.69
C LYS A 16 9.77 4.43 1.20
N HIS A 17 9.63 5.68 0.81
CA HIS A 17 8.39 6.25 0.29
C HIS A 17 8.39 6.28 -1.23
N TYR A 18 7.30 5.83 -1.82
CA TYR A 18 7.07 5.89 -3.26
C TYR A 18 5.67 6.44 -3.51
N GLY A 19 5.57 7.44 -4.37
CA GLY A 19 4.29 8.05 -4.71
C GLY A 19 3.84 7.70 -6.11
N ASP A 20 2.52 7.67 -6.31
CA ASP A 20 1.89 7.56 -7.62
C ASP A 20 0.60 8.39 -7.61
N LEU A 21 -0.13 8.40 -8.73
CA LEU A 21 -1.29 9.27 -8.86
C LEU A 21 -2.38 9.01 -7.82
N TYR A 22 -2.69 7.76 -7.53
CA TYR A 22 -3.78 7.41 -6.62
C TYR A 22 -3.32 6.98 -5.24
N LEU A 23 -2.16 6.37 -5.12
CA LEU A 23 -1.64 5.83 -3.87
C LEU A 23 -0.25 6.36 -3.56
N GLU A 24 0.07 6.36 -2.28
CA GLU A 24 1.44 6.45 -1.80
C GLU A 24 1.77 5.16 -1.06
N GLY A 25 2.98 4.68 -1.21
CA GLY A 25 3.42 3.47 -0.55
C GLY A 25 4.65 3.70 0.31
N PHE A 26 4.69 3.06 1.46
CA PHE A 26 5.85 3.02 2.35
C PHE A 26 6.25 1.57 2.52
N LEU A 27 7.48 1.23 2.14
CA LEU A 27 7.96 -0.15 2.12
C LEU A 27 9.19 -0.29 3.01
N TYR A 28 9.11 -1.20 3.97
CA TYR A 28 10.19 -1.46 4.91
C TYR A 28 10.60 -2.92 4.86
N LYS A 29 11.88 -3.18 4.63
CA LYS A 29 12.43 -4.53 4.69
C LYS A 29 12.52 -4.93 6.17
N ASN A 30 11.62 -5.82 6.61
CA ASN A 30 11.59 -6.25 8.00
C ASN A 30 12.56 -7.42 8.23
N LYS A 31 12.74 -7.78 9.49
CA LYS A 31 13.63 -8.89 9.89
C LYS A 31 12.90 -10.20 10.15
N ILE A 32 11.57 -10.19 9.91
CA ILE A 32 10.70 -11.33 10.24
C ILE A 32 10.62 -12.33 9.09
N GLY A 33 10.85 -11.85 7.86
CA GLY A 33 10.78 -12.69 6.66
C GLY A 33 9.38 -12.94 6.15
N LYS A 34 8.37 -12.25 6.68
CA LYS A 34 6.98 -12.33 6.24
C LYS A 34 6.51 -10.97 5.76
N ASN A 35 5.53 -10.98 4.86
CA ASN A 35 4.94 -9.75 4.34
C ASN A 35 3.74 -9.33 5.16
N PHE A 36 3.66 -8.03 5.45
CA PHE A 36 2.55 -7.43 6.18
C PHE A 36 2.00 -6.25 5.40
N LEU A 37 0.69 -6.13 5.37
CA LEU A 37 0.00 -5.02 4.72
C LEU A 37 -0.62 -4.10 5.77
N GLY A 38 -0.36 -2.81 5.63
CA GLY A 38 -1.06 -1.77 6.37
C GLY A 38 -1.79 -0.85 5.40
N ILE A 39 -2.95 -0.37 5.80
CA ILE A 39 -3.74 0.57 4.99
C ILE A 39 -4.09 1.77 5.86
N GLY A 40 -3.71 2.96 5.40
CA GLY A 40 -4.02 4.20 6.09
C GLY A 40 -4.91 5.10 5.25
N ILE A 41 -6.04 5.51 5.79
CA ILE A 41 -6.93 6.45 5.13
C ILE A 41 -7.38 7.47 6.17
N SER A 42 -7.08 8.75 5.91
CA SER A 42 -7.45 9.82 6.83
C SER A 42 -8.96 9.92 7.00
N ASN A 43 -9.42 10.08 8.23
CA ASN A 43 -10.84 10.31 8.54
C ASN A 43 -11.35 11.61 7.91
N LYS A 44 -10.45 12.51 7.56
CA LYS A 44 -10.81 13.81 6.97
C LYS A 44 -11.08 13.74 5.47
N LEU A 45 -10.66 12.65 4.81
CA LEU A 45 -10.79 12.53 3.35
C LEU A 45 -12.21 12.20 2.90
N ALA A 46 -12.95 11.43 3.68
CA ALA A 46 -14.27 10.95 3.26
C ALA A 46 -15.03 10.36 4.43
N LYS A 47 -16.31 10.09 4.19
CA LYS A 47 -17.17 9.41 5.15
C LYS A 47 -16.74 7.95 5.32
N ALA A 48 -17.19 7.32 6.41
CA ALA A 48 -16.82 5.96 6.76
C ALA A 48 -17.11 4.95 5.65
N VAL A 49 -18.24 5.09 4.97
CA VAL A 49 -18.61 4.19 3.86
C VAL A 49 -17.56 4.22 2.75
N THR A 50 -17.17 5.42 2.35
CA THR A 50 -16.17 5.60 1.29
C THR A 50 -14.80 5.09 1.74
N ARG A 51 -14.42 5.36 2.99
CA ARG A 51 -13.15 4.84 3.51
C ARG A 51 -13.12 3.32 3.54
N ASN A 52 -14.22 2.70 3.94
CA ASN A 52 -14.31 1.23 3.98
C ASN A 52 -14.25 0.63 2.58
N TYR A 53 -14.91 1.27 1.62
CA TYR A 53 -14.83 0.87 0.21
C TYR A 53 -13.38 0.93 -0.29
N LEU A 54 -12.68 2.03 -0.02
CA LEU A 54 -11.29 2.21 -0.44
C LEU A 54 -10.37 1.18 0.21
N LYS A 55 -10.56 0.90 1.51
CA LYS A 55 -9.79 -0.16 2.19
C LYS A 55 -9.98 -1.50 1.52
N ARG A 56 -11.23 -1.80 1.12
CA ARG A 56 -11.54 -3.06 0.45
C ARG A 56 -10.83 -3.17 -0.89
N ILE A 57 -10.88 -2.13 -1.73
CA ILE A 57 -10.25 -2.21 -3.05
C ILE A 57 -8.73 -2.22 -2.95
N ILE A 58 -8.13 -1.57 -1.96
CA ILE A 58 -6.69 -1.66 -1.73
C ILE A 58 -6.32 -3.09 -1.33
N ARG A 59 -7.09 -3.72 -0.43
CA ARG A 59 -6.84 -5.10 -0.01
C ARG A 59 -6.99 -6.08 -1.17
N GLU A 60 -8.05 -5.93 -1.97
CA GLU A 60 -8.28 -6.78 -3.14
C GLU A 60 -7.16 -6.63 -4.17
N SER A 61 -6.70 -5.40 -4.40
CA SER A 61 -5.57 -5.16 -5.30
C SER A 61 -4.28 -5.80 -4.79
N TYR A 62 -4.00 -5.63 -3.51
CA TYR A 62 -2.82 -6.23 -2.89
C TYR A 62 -2.82 -7.75 -3.03
N ASN A 63 -3.99 -8.38 -2.85
CA ASN A 63 -4.12 -9.83 -2.97
C ASN A 63 -3.70 -10.35 -4.35
N GLN A 64 -3.85 -9.53 -5.40
CA GLN A 64 -3.41 -9.90 -6.74
C GLN A 64 -1.88 -9.94 -6.85
N PHE A 65 -1.18 -9.18 -6.03
CA PHE A 65 0.29 -9.13 -6.06
C PHE A 65 0.96 -9.98 -5.00
N GLU A 66 0.22 -10.46 -4.01
CA GLU A 66 0.78 -11.05 -2.79
C GLU A 66 1.83 -12.12 -3.06
N MET A 67 1.54 -13.04 -3.98
CA MET A 67 2.45 -14.13 -4.31
C MET A 67 3.67 -13.68 -5.11
N GLN A 68 3.61 -12.49 -5.69
CA GLN A 68 4.68 -11.93 -6.52
C GLN A 68 5.62 -11.01 -5.75
N ILE A 69 5.26 -10.64 -4.53
CA ILE A 69 6.08 -9.74 -3.72
C ILE A 69 7.15 -10.55 -3.00
N LYS A 70 8.39 -10.06 -3.07
CA LYS A 70 9.52 -10.67 -2.34
C LYS A 70 9.20 -10.70 -0.86
N GLU A 71 9.66 -11.72 -0.16
CA GLU A 71 9.35 -11.91 1.26
C GLU A 71 10.10 -10.91 2.14
N GLY A 72 9.48 -10.58 3.28
CA GLY A 72 10.11 -9.77 4.30
C GLY A 72 9.82 -8.28 4.20
N TYR A 73 8.71 -7.90 3.58
CA TYR A 73 8.34 -6.50 3.46
C TYR A 73 7.08 -6.16 4.26
N SER A 74 7.20 -5.11 5.06
CA SER A 74 6.05 -4.45 5.68
C SER A 74 5.70 -3.26 4.79
N ILE A 75 4.49 -3.25 4.26
CA ILE A 75 4.08 -2.28 3.24
C ILE A 75 2.83 -1.56 3.72
N ILE A 76 2.86 -0.24 3.67
CA ILE A 76 1.68 0.58 3.96
C ILE A 76 1.28 1.31 2.69
N PHE A 77 0.01 1.22 2.32
CA PHE A 77 -0.57 2.03 1.26
C PHE A 77 -1.51 3.05 1.87
N ILE A 78 -1.41 4.30 1.39
CA ILE A 78 -2.35 5.36 1.74
C ILE A 78 -2.87 5.99 0.47
N TRP A 79 -4.09 6.55 0.52
CA TRP A 79 -4.65 7.28 -0.61
C TRP A 79 -3.88 8.60 -0.76
N ASN A 80 -3.52 8.93 -2.00
CA ASN A 80 -2.85 10.19 -2.28
C ASN A 80 -3.85 11.34 -2.12
N LYS A 81 -3.68 12.13 -1.06
CA LYS A 81 -4.62 13.20 -0.71
C LYS A 81 -4.75 14.29 -1.76
N ARG A 82 -3.83 14.34 -2.73
CA ARG A 82 -3.89 15.30 -3.83
C ARG A 82 -4.85 14.87 -4.93
N THR A 83 -5.30 13.62 -4.90
CA THR A 83 -6.20 13.05 -5.90
C THR A 83 -7.59 12.94 -5.30
N ASP A 84 -8.59 13.41 -6.05
CA ASP A 84 -9.98 13.36 -5.61
C ASP A 84 -10.39 11.91 -5.34
N ILE A 85 -10.89 11.67 -4.12
CA ILE A 85 -11.29 10.33 -3.69
C ILE A 85 -12.42 9.74 -4.54
N LYS A 86 -13.17 10.58 -5.25
CA LYS A 86 -14.19 10.11 -6.19
C LYS A 86 -13.62 9.30 -7.33
N ARG A 87 -12.31 9.41 -7.57
CA ARG A 87 -11.61 8.62 -8.59
C ARG A 87 -11.17 7.26 -8.08
N ALA A 88 -11.50 6.91 -6.83
CA ALA A 88 -11.16 5.61 -6.27
C ALA A 88 -12.00 4.51 -6.92
N ASN A 89 -11.33 3.59 -7.59
CA ASN A 89 -11.93 2.35 -8.09
C ASN A 89 -10.83 1.30 -8.15
N PHE A 90 -11.22 0.04 -8.35
CA PHE A 90 -10.26 -1.06 -8.36
C PHE A 90 -9.17 -0.86 -9.40
N ASN A 91 -9.54 -0.50 -10.63
CA ASN A 91 -8.56 -0.36 -11.71
C ASN A 91 -7.52 0.71 -11.40
N ASN A 92 -7.95 1.89 -10.94
CA ASN A 92 -7.03 2.99 -10.62
C ASN A 92 -6.09 2.61 -9.48
N VAL A 93 -6.62 1.98 -8.44
CA VAL A 93 -5.83 1.53 -7.30
C VAL A 93 -4.85 0.43 -7.72
N PHE A 94 -5.31 -0.54 -8.51
CA PHE A 94 -4.48 -1.63 -8.99
C PHE A 94 -3.28 -1.13 -9.81
N VAL A 95 -3.53 -0.23 -10.76
CA VAL A 95 -2.48 0.33 -11.60
C VAL A 95 -1.47 1.12 -10.76
N SER A 96 -1.96 1.93 -9.83
CA SER A 96 -1.10 2.73 -8.95
C SER A 96 -0.24 1.84 -8.06
N MET A 97 -0.83 0.79 -7.49
CA MET A 97 -0.12 -0.18 -6.66
C MET A 97 0.97 -0.90 -7.46
N ASN A 98 0.65 -1.33 -8.68
CA ASN A 98 1.62 -1.96 -9.56
C ASN A 98 2.82 -1.03 -9.83
N ASN A 99 2.54 0.23 -10.12
CA ASN A 99 3.60 1.22 -10.37
C ASN A 99 4.51 1.40 -9.15
N ILE A 100 3.92 1.47 -7.96
CA ILE A 100 4.68 1.61 -6.71
C ILE A 100 5.56 0.38 -6.47
N LEU A 101 5.00 -0.82 -6.60
CA LEU A 101 5.74 -2.05 -6.36
C LEU A 101 6.90 -2.22 -7.36
N LYS A 102 6.70 -1.81 -8.61
CA LYS A 102 7.78 -1.83 -9.61
C LYS A 102 8.87 -0.83 -9.28
N LYS A 103 8.51 0.39 -8.89
CA LYS A 103 9.49 1.41 -8.51
C LYS A 103 10.33 0.96 -7.32
N ALA A 104 9.71 0.27 -6.38
CA ALA A 104 10.37 -0.23 -5.19
C ALA A 104 11.20 -1.49 -5.45
N LYS A 105 11.05 -2.11 -6.62
CA LYS A 105 11.77 -3.34 -7.02
C LYS A 105 11.54 -4.51 -6.07
N VAL A 106 10.30 -4.65 -5.61
CA VAL A 106 9.92 -5.72 -4.68
C VAL A 106 9.16 -6.87 -5.34
N LEU A 107 8.93 -6.80 -6.64
CA LEU A 107 8.29 -7.90 -7.36
C LEU A 107 9.34 -8.92 -7.80
N LYS A 108 9.03 -10.21 -7.60
CA LYS A 108 9.98 -11.32 -7.82
C LYS A 108 10.50 -11.40 -9.26
N ASN A 109 9.69 -11.01 -10.23
CA ASN A 109 10.00 -11.19 -11.64
C ASN A 109 10.88 -10.09 -12.23
N GLU A 110 11.16 -9.02 -11.50
CA GLU A 110 11.88 -7.87 -12.02
C GLU A 110 13.41 -8.03 -12.03
N ASP A 111 13.92 -9.04 -11.34
CA ASP A 111 15.36 -9.28 -11.23
C ASP A 111 15.87 -10.27 -12.29
N GLU A 112 14.99 -10.69 -13.19
CA GLU A 112 15.35 -11.63 -14.26
C GLU A 112 15.88 -10.93 -15.50
#